data_de3d5f8fe1ef74c1c4b0fae000565fa3
#
_entry.id   de3d5f8fe1ef74c1c4b0fae000565fa3
#
_cell.length_a   1.000
_cell.length_b   1.000
_cell.length_c   1.000
_cell.angle_alpha   90.00
_cell.angle_beta   90.00
_cell.angle_gamma   90.00
#
_symmetry.space_group_name_H-M   'P 1'
#
loop_
_entity.id
_entity.type
_entity.pdbx_description
1 polymer ?
#
loop_
_entity_poly.entity_id
_entity_poly.type
_entity_poly.pdbx_seq_one_letter_code
_entity_poly.pdbx_strand_id
1 'polypeptide(L)'
;MNQPQELQPRPDLASGAPEQQPMGEGLAPEPQRVAFRLPLYRPVVTWVLLAIIVVVFLIETLLGGSTEVEVLIRMGAKFTPLIAAGEYWRLFTSMFLHIGLMHLAFNGYALFIIGTELERLEGPGRFLAIYLLSGLFGSLASYALSDSLAAGASGAIFGIIGALAAFFLIHREKLGAWGSRRLANIGIVIVFNLIWGFSQPGRIDNVAHVGGLLAGFALGWALAPRYEVDPVRMQVVDRNNLGRYWPALGLAALLLLGGTALVTAYQRTSPRSHLYRGQLAVEREAW
;
A
#
# COMPACT_ATOMS: atom_id res chain seq x y z
N MET A 1 66.99 19.64 70.87
CA MET A 1 65.87 20.36 71.54
C MET A 1 64.60 19.49 71.21
N ASN A 2 64.27 18.64 72.18
CA ASN A 2 63.15 17.76 72.10
C ASN A 2 61.87 18.51 72.53
N GLN A 3 60.82 18.54 71.71
CA GLN A 3 59.50 18.90 72.19
C GLN A 3 58.71 17.64 72.56
N PRO A 4 57.88 17.65 73.59
CA PRO A 4 57.15 16.50 74.11
C PRO A 4 55.89 16.25 73.30
N GLN A 5 55.65 14.97 73.06
CA GLN A 5 54.37 14.45 72.46
C GLN A 5 53.25 14.59 73.48
N GLU A 6 52.20 15.35 73.13
CA GLU A 6 50.92 15.31 73.82
C GLU A 6 50.18 14.01 73.53
N LEU A 7 49.80 13.28 74.60
CA LEU A 7 48.96 12.12 74.59
C LEU A 7 47.48 12.54 74.31
N GLN A 8 46.93 12.18 73.22
CA GLN A 8 45.48 12.30 72.96
C GLN A 8 44.69 11.26 73.75
N PRO A 9 43.52 11.58 74.31
CA PRO A 9 42.67 10.65 75.02
C PRO A 9 41.97 9.67 74.08
N ARG A 10 41.85 8.46 74.59
CA ARG A 10 41.09 7.39 73.87
C ARG A 10 39.60 7.75 73.86
N PRO A 11 38.88 7.59 72.70
CA PRO A 11 37.41 7.67 72.69
C PRO A 11 36.79 6.48 73.40
N ASP A 12 35.83 6.79 74.27
CA ASP A 12 35.04 5.84 75.01
C ASP A 12 34.30 4.85 74.15
N LEU A 13 34.30 3.57 74.59
CA LEU A 13 33.44 2.51 74.08
C LEU A 13 31.99 2.76 74.54
N ALA A 14 31.22 3.60 73.78
CA ALA A 14 29.80 3.74 73.97
C ALA A 14 29.07 2.64 73.17
N SER A 15 28.30 1.85 73.90
CA SER A 15 27.36 0.78 73.51
C SER A 15 26.66 1.06 72.15
N GLY A 16 27.00 0.27 71.14
CA GLY A 16 26.27 0.25 69.89
C GLY A 16 24.95 -0.50 70.04
N ALA A 17 23.84 0.19 70.11
CA ALA A 17 22.56 -0.40 69.73
C ALA A 17 22.59 -0.71 68.23
N PRO A 18 22.05 -1.83 67.74
CA PRO A 18 22.02 -2.14 66.32
C PRO A 18 21.12 -1.09 65.62
N GLU A 19 21.72 -0.29 64.78
CA GLU A 19 21.04 0.60 63.86
C GLU A 19 20.14 -0.25 62.97
N GLN A 20 18.81 -0.16 63.18
CA GLN A 20 17.82 -0.81 62.29
C GLN A 20 17.93 -0.13 60.92
N GLN A 21 18.56 -0.80 59.97
CA GLN A 21 18.48 -0.41 58.58
C GLN A 21 17.00 -0.30 58.18
N PRO A 22 16.53 0.80 57.58
CA PRO A 22 15.18 0.92 57.10
C PRO A 22 14.96 -0.23 56.08
N MET A 23 13.97 -1.08 56.38
CA MET A 23 13.53 -2.11 55.43
C MET A 23 13.27 -1.40 54.09
N GLY A 24 14.09 -1.72 53.12
CA GLY A 24 13.93 -1.16 51.76
C GLY A 24 12.49 -1.30 51.34
N GLU A 25 11.83 -0.19 51.06
CA GLU A 25 10.58 -0.16 50.32
C GLU A 25 10.77 -1.09 49.12
N GLY A 26 10.08 -2.26 49.11
CA GLY A 26 10.10 -3.15 48.00
C GLY A 26 9.70 -2.38 46.76
N LEU A 27 10.68 -2.07 45.94
CA LEU A 27 10.44 -1.49 44.59
C LEU A 27 9.37 -2.34 43.94
N ALA A 28 8.18 -1.79 43.78
CA ALA A 28 7.14 -2.45 43.01
C ALA A 28 7.80 -2.91 41.69
N PRO A 29 7.59 -4.16 41.26
CA PRO A 29 8.22 -4.70 40.08
C PRO A 29 7.93 -3.73 38.93
N GLU A 30 8.99 -3.20 38.31
CA GLU A 30 8.83 -2.34 37.14
C GLU A 30 7.92 -3.07 36.15
N PRO A 31 6.89 -2.39 35.60
CA PRO A 31 6.00 -3.04 34.66
C PRO A 31 6.85 -3.57 33.50
N GLN A 32 6.88 -4.89 33.33
CA GLN A 32 7.60 -5.53 32.24
C GLN A 32 7.09 -4.95 30.94
N ARG A 33 7.90 -4.09 30.32
CA ARG A 33 7.61 -3.53 28.99
C ARG A 33 7.71 -4.66 27.99
N VAL A 34 6.59 -5.31 27.70
CA VAL A 34 6.52 -6.29 26.61
C VAL A 34 6.84 -5.54 25.32
N ALA A 35 8.00 -5.81 24.74
CA ALA A 35 8.38 -5.22 23.46
C ALA A 35 7.40 -5.71 22.40
N PHE A 36 6.52 -4.82 21.93
CA PHE A 36 5.57 -5.12 20.87
C PHE A 36 6.35 -5.34 19.56
N ARG A 37 6.60 -6.60 19.21
CA ARG A 37 7.23 -6.97 17.95
C ARG A 37 6.14 -7.32 16.95
N LEU A 38 6.06 -6.56 15.85
CA LEU A 38 5.18 -6.90 14.73
C LEU A 38 5.64 -8.22 14.09
N PRO A 39 4.72 -9.16 13.81
CA PRO A 39 5.05 -10.30 12.96
C PRO A 39 5.29 -9.80 11.54
N LEU A 40 6.50 -10.02 11.01
CA LEU A 40 6.86 -9.60 9.67
C LEU A 40 6.88 -10.80 8.72
N TYR A 41 6.21 -10.65 7.58
CA TYR A 41 6.15 -11.66 6.52
C TYR A 41 7.29 -11.49 5.50
N ARG A 42 7.58 -12.55 4.74
CA ARG A 42 8.49 -12.47 3.59
C ARG A 42 7.75 -11.86 2.40
N PRO A 43 8.32 -10.88 1.68
CA PRO A 43 7.64 -10.19 0.58
C PRO A 43 7.73 -10.96 -0.74
N VAL A 44 7.16 -12.16 -0.80
CA VAL A 44 7.24 -13.05 -1.96
C VAL A 44 6.38 -12.55 -3.12
N VAL A 45 5.16 -12.06 -2.83
CA VAL A 45 4.22 -11.59 -3.85
C VAL A 45 4.74 -10.34 -4.54
N THR A 46 5.40 -9.44 -3.80
CA THR A 46 6.06 -8.26 -4.37
C THR A 46 7.08 -8.67 -5.44
N TRP A 47 7.93 -9.67 -5.17
CA TRP A 47 8.91 -10.16 -6.14
C TRP A 47 8.26 -10.83 -7.34
N VAL A 48 7.19 -11.59 -7.13
CA VAL A 48 6.42 -12.20 -8.24
C VAL A 48 5.81 -11.12 -9.13
N LEU A 49 5.18 -10.09 -8.56
CA LEU A 49 4.60 -8.99 -9.33
C LEU A 49 5.68 -8.21 -10.11
N LEU A 50 6.84 -7.96 -9.48
CA LEU A 50 7.98 -7.34 -10.17
C LEU A 50 8.45 -8.19 -11.36
N ALA A 51 8.58 -9.50 -11.19
CA ALA A 51 8.94 -10.39 -12.28
C ALA A 51 7.89 -10.36 -13.41
N ILE A 52 6.58 -10.35 -13.07
CA ILE A 52 5.50 -10.29 -14.05
C ILE A 52 5.59 -9.00 -14.88
N ILE A 53 5.71 -7.80 -14.26
CA ILE A 53 5.75 -6.55 -15.01
C ILE A 53 7.00 -6.44 -15.89
N VAL A 54 8.14 -6.99 -15.46
CA VAL A 54 9.36 -7.06 -16.28
C VAL A 54 9.17 -7.99 -17.48
N VAL A 55 8.62 -9.20 -17.27
CA VAL A 55 8.37 -10.15 -18.35
C VAL A 55 7.37 -9.59 -19.36
N VAL A 56 6.28 -8.97 -18.88
CA VAL A 56 5.28 -8.34 -19.76
C VAL A 56 5.93 -7.22 -20.59
N PHE A 57 6.77 -6.37 -19.97
CA PHE A 57 7.49 -5.31 -20.68
C PHE A 57 8.45 -5.85 -21.76
N LEU A 58 9.12 -6.96 -21.48
CA LEU A 58 9.96 -7.60 -22.50
C LEU A 58 9.12 -8.10 -23.69
N ILE A 59 7.92 -8.65 -23.41
CA ILE A 59 7.00 -9.07 -24.47
C ILE A 59 6.51 -7.84 -25.27
N GLU A 60 6.14 -6.72 -24.64
CA GLU A 60 5.79 -5.47 -25.33
C GLU A 60 6.92 -5.02 -26.28
N THR A 61 8.16 -5.07 -25.79
CA THR A 61 9.34 -4.67 -26.55
C THR A 61 9.56 -5.57 -27.76
N LEU A 62 9.40 -6.89 -27.61
CA LEU A 62 9.54 -7.87 -28.67
C LEU A 62 8.43 -7.80 -29.74
N LEU A 63 7.22 -7.36 -29.36
CA LEU A 63 6.06 -7.24 -30.25
C LEU A 63 6.04 -5.94 -31.05
N GLY A 64 7.05 -5.09 -30.90
CA GLY A 64 7.18 -3.86 -31.72
C GLY A 64 7.52 -2.61 -30.88
N GLY A 65 7.47 -2.67 -29.56
CA GLY A 65 7.88 -1.58 -28.69
C GLY A 65 6.83 -1.22 -27.63
N SER A 66 7.30 -1.00 -26.42
CA SER A 66 6.45 -0.63 -25.28
C SER A 66 5.89 0.81 -25.33
N THR A 67 6.29 1.59 -26.32
CA THR A 67 5.76 2.95 -26.57
C THR A 67 4.77 2.99 -27.75
N GLU A 68 4.67 1.89 -28.49
CA GLU A 68 3.80 1.80 -29.65
C GLU A 68 2.35 1.58 -29.22
N VAL A 69 1.48 2.52 -29.60
CA VAL A 69 0.06 2.52 -29.21
C VAL A 69 -0.66 1.26 -29.67
N GLU A 70 -0.36 0.77 -30.86
CA GLU A 70 -0.96 -0.46 -31.40
C GLU A 70 -0.58 -1.67 -30.56
N VAL A 71 0.70 -1.80 -30.16
CA VAL A 71 1.17 -2.89 -29.28
C VAL A 71 0.45 -2.83 -27.94
N LEU A 72 0.38 -1.65 -27.32
CA LEU A 72 -0.31 -1.45 -26.06
C LEU A 72 -1.79 -1.82 -26.13
N ILE A 73 -2.51 -1.40 -27.20
CA ILE A 73 -3.93 -1.76 -27.42
C ILE A 73 -4.07 -3.27 -27.60
N ARG A 74 -3.25 -3.91 -28.42
CA ARG A 74 -3.29 -5.37 -28.67
C ARG A 74 -3.02 -6.16 -27.40
N MET A 75 -2.10 -5.70 -26.53
CA MET A 75 -1.76 -6.37 -25.29
C MET A 75 -2.73 -6.04 -24.12
N GLY A 76 -3.68 -5.14 -24.30
CA GLY A 76 -4.75 -4.92 -23.35
C GLY A 76 -4.59 -3.69 -22.46
N ALA A 77 -3.99 -2.62 -22.99
CA ALA A 77 -4.06 -1.33 -22.33
C ALA A 77 -5.51 -0.86 -22.12
N LYS A 78 -5.74 -0.09 -21.06
CA LYS A 78 -7.03 0.53 -20.80
C LYS A 78 -7.35 1.48 -21.95
N PHE A 79 -8.35 1.14 -22.72
CA PHE A 79 -8.84 1.93 -23.84
C PHE A 79 -10.37 1.94 -23.79
N THR A 80 -10.92 3.08 -23.42
CA THR A 80 -12.34 3.27 -23.11
C THR A 80 -13.28 2.69 -24.17
N PRO A 81 -13.06 2.90 -25.49
CA PRO A 81 -13.97 2.39 -26.51
C PRO A 81 -14.05 0.86 -26.56
N LEU A 82 -12.94 0.15 -26.40
CA LEU A 82 -12.90 -1.31 -26.42
C LEU A 82 -13.50 -1.93 -25.14
N ILE A 83 -13.31 -1.26 -23.99
CA ILE A 83 -13.97 -1.67 -22.75
C ILE A 83 -15.48 -1.50 -22.90
N ALA A 84 -15.97 -0.40 -23.45
CA ALA A 84 -17.38 -0.17 -23.72
C ALA A 84 -17.97 -1.18 -24.72
N ALA A 85 -17.15 -1.71 -25.62
CA ALA A 85 -17.50 -2.80 -26.55
C ALA A 85 -17.55 -4.18 -25.89
N GLY A 86 -17.08 -4.31 -24.62
CA GLY A 86 -17.14 -5.55 -23.85
C GLY A 86 -15.79 -6.16 -23.46
N GLU A 87 -14.66 -5.52 -23.82
CA GLU A 87 -13.32 -6.02 -23.48
C GLU A 87 -12.91 -5.64 -22.06
N TYR A 88 -13.71 -6.07 -21.05
CA TYR A 88 -13.52 -5.72 -19.63
C TYR A 88 -12.21 -6.22 -19.03
N TRP A 89 -11.60 -7.24 -19.61
CA TRP A 89 -10.31 -7.78 -19.21
C TRP A 89 -9.18 -6.73 -19.26
N ARG A 90 -9.36 -5.65 -20.06
CA ARG A 90 -8.44 -4.52 -20.16
C ARG A 90 -8.29 -3.76 -18.85
N LEU A 91 -9.33 -3.76 -18.01
CA LEU A 91 -9.23 -3.16 -16.67
C LEU A 91 -8.18 -3.85 -15.80
N PHE A 92 -7.97 -5.15 -16.03
CA PHE A 92 -6.97 -5.94 -15.33
C PHE A 92 -5.61 -5.92 -16.02
N THR A 93 -5.55 -6.18 -17.33
CA THR A 93 -4.28 -6.32 -18.05
C THR A 93 -3.49 -5.04 -18.13
N SER A 94 -4.17 -3.89 -18.22
CA SER A 94 -3.54 -2.57 -18.23
C SER A 94 -2.64 -2.32 -17.01
N MET A 95 -2.90 -2.98 -15.89
CA MET A 95 -2.10 -2.84 -14.66
C MET A 95 -0.69 -3.43 -14.77
N PHE A 96 -0.42 -4.25 -15.80
CA PHE A 96 0.87 -4.93 -15.98
C PHE A 96 1.67 -4.39 -17.16
N LEU A 97 1.06 -3.60 -18.04
CA LEU A 97 1.71 -2.97 -19.19
C LEU A 97 2.44 -1.70 -18.78
N HIS A 98 3.51 -1.33 -19.51
CA HIS A 98 4.30 -0.13 -19.18
C HIS A 98 4.75 0.66 -20.41
N ILE A 99 4.43 1.94 -20.45
CA ILE A 99 4.77 2.86 -21.56
C ILE A 99 6.21 3.35 -21.39
N GLY A 100 7.15 2.60 -21.99
CA GLY A 100 8.58 2.91 -21.96
C GLY A 100 9.32 2.50 -20.68
N LEU A 101 10.64 2.37 -20.81
CA LEU A 101 11.53 1.86 -19.76
C LEU A 101 11.50 2.69 -18.48
N MET A 102 11.43 4.02 -18.57
CA MET A 102 11.40 4.88 -17.39
C MET A 102 10.13 4.67 -16.56
N HIS A 103 8.98 4.46 -17.24
CA HIS A 103 7.72 4.16 -16.56
C HIS A 103 7.79 2.83 -15.80
N LEU A 104 8.33 1.78 -16.44
CA LEU A 104 8.59 0.51 -15.76
C LEU A 104 9.54 0.68 -14.56
N ALA A 105 10.63 1.42 -14.74
CA ALA A 105 11.63 1.62 -13.70
C ALA A 105 11.05 2.31 -12.45
N PHE A 106 10.26 3.39 -12.64
CA PHE A 106 9.62 4.08 -11.52
C PHE A 106 8.56 3.23 -10.83
N ASN A 107 7.70 2.54 -11.61
CA ASN A 107 6.70 1.63 -11.03
C ASN A 107 7.37 0.46 -10.32
N GLY A 108 8.37 -0.17 -10.93
CA GLY A 108 9.11 -1.28 -10.32
C GLY A 108 9.81 -0.87 -9.03
N TYR A 109 10.47 0.29 -9.01
CA TYR A 109 11.11 0.82 -7.80
C TYR A 109 10.08 1.12 -6.69
N ALA A 110 8.98 1.79 -7.02
CA ALA A 110 7.91 2.08 -6.07
C ALA A 110 7.27 0.79 -5.52
N LEU A 111 6.97 -0.17 -6.40
CA LEU A 111 6.45 -1.47 -6.00
C LEU A 111 7.44 -2.23 -5.11
N PHE A 112 8.75 -2.19 -5.42
CA PHE A 112 9.78 -2.81 -4.58
C PHE A 112 9.80 -2.22 -3.17
N ILE A 113 9.87 -0.91 -3.02
CA ILE A 113 9.99 -0.26 -1.71
C ILE A 113 8.67 -0.36 -0.92
N ILE A 114 7.58 0.13 -1.51
CA ILE A 114 6.30 0.31 -0.82
C ILE A 114 5.55 -1.03 -0.72
N GLY A 115 5.62 -1.84 -1.78
CA GLY A 115 5.02 -3.18 -1.80
C GLY A 115 5.67 -4.11 -0.78
N THR A 116 7.01 -4.12 -0.72
CA THR A 116 7.75 -4.88 0.29
C THR A 116 7.35 -4.47 1.71
N GLU A 117 7.18 -3.18 1.97
CA GLU A 117 6.77 -2.68 3.28
C GLU A 117 5.37 -3.16 3.65
N LEU A 118 4.38 -2.97 2.77
CA LEU A 118 3.01 -3.41 3.05
C LEU A 118 2.89 -4.93 3.18
N GLU A 119 3.51 -5.70 2.28
CA GLU A 119 3.45 -7.16 2.34
C GLU A 119 4.08 -7.71 3.62
N ARG A 120 5.18 -7.10 4.09
CA ARG A 120 5.79 -7.48 5.39
C ARG A 120 4.85 -7.23 6.56
N LEU A 121 4.08 -6.15 6.52
CA LEU A 121 3.18 -5.76 7.62
C LEU A 121 1.86 -6.53 7.61
N GLU A 122 1.29 -6.80 6.44
CA GLU A 122 -0.07 -7.36 6.32
C GLU A 122 -0.11 -8.82 5.86
N GLY A 123 0.99 -9.31 5.33
CA GLY A 123 1.12 -10.66 4.76
C GLY A 123 0.71 -10.74 3.29
N PRO A 124 1.11 -11.83 2.59
CA PRO A 124 1.01 -11.95 1.14
C PRO A 124 -0.43 -11.93 0.62
N GLY A 125 -1.37 -12.55 1.35
CA GLY A 125 -2.76 -12.65 0.88
C GLY A 125 -3.49 -11.30 0.89
N ARG A 126 -3.33 -10.50 1.97
CA ARG A 126 -3.92 -9.15 2.05
C ARG A 126 -3.26 -8.22 1.05
N PHE A 127 -1.95 -8.25 0.98
CA PHE A 127 -1.18 -7.46 0.02
C PHE A 127 -1.65 -7.71 -1.42
N LEU A 128 -1.77 -8.98 -1.84
CA LEU A 128 -2.25 -9.32 -3.18
C LEU A 128 -3.68 -8.84 -3.43
N ALA A 129 -4.57 -9.04 -2.46
CA ALA A 129 -5.96 -8.58 -2.57
C ALA A 129 -6.03 -7.04 -2.71
N ILE A 130 -5.27 -6.31 -1.91
CA ILE A 130 -5.20 -4.85 -1.98
C ILE A 130 -4.63 -4.40 -3.32
N TYR A 131 -3.50 -4.98 -3.78
CA TYR A 131 -2.89 -4.65 -5.06
C TYR A 131 -3.88 -4.82 -6.21
N LEU A 132 -4.48 -6.00 -6.33
CA LEU A 132 -5.38 -6.32 -7.45
C LEU A 132 -6.67 -5.49 -7.40
N LEU A 133 -7.34 -5.43 -6.26
CA LEU A 133 -8.62 -4.73 -6.16
C LEU A 133 -8.44 -3.22 -6.30
N SER A 134 -7.46 -2.62 -5.64
CA SER A 134 -7.23 -1.18 -5.77
C SER A 134 -6.79 -0.78 -7.17
N GLY A 135 -5.99 -1.61 -7.84
CA GLY A 135 -5.63 -1.41 -9.24
C GLY A 135 -6.85 -1.48 -10.16
N LEU A 136 -7.75 -2.44 -9.95
CA LEU A 136 -9.01 -2.54 -10.70
C LEU A 136 -9.92 -1.32 -10.44
N PHE A 137 -10.03 -0.83 -9.20
CA PHE A 137 -10.76 0.41 -8.92
C PHE A 137 -10.11 1.63 -9.57
N GLY A 138 -8.78 1.70 -9.60
CA GLY A 138 -8.04 2.73 -10.34
C GLY A 138 -8.36 2.68 -11.84
N SER A 139 -8.30 1.49 -12.45
CA SER A 139 -8.66 1.29 -13.86
C SER A 139 -10.13 1.62 -14.14
N LEU A 140 -11.04 1.26 -13.23
CA LEU A 140 -12.46 1.60 -13.33
C LEU A 140 -12.70 3.11 -13.24
N ALA A 141 -12.03 3.80 -12.31
CA ALA A 141 -12.09 5.26 -12.20
C ALA A 141 -11.58 5.94 -13.49
N SER A 142 -10.46 5.45 -14.02
CA SER A 142 -9.93 5.91 -15.30
C SER A 142 -10.89 5.64 -16.45
N TYR A 143 -11.50 4.47 -16.53
CA TYR A 143 -12.52 4.14 -17.52
C TYR A 143 -13.74 5.07 -17.45
N ALA A 144 -14.12 5.47 -16.24
CA ALA A 144 -15.26 6.35 -16.03
C ALA A 144 -15.00 7.81 -16.41
N LEU A 145 -13.79 8.33 -16.11
CA LEU A 145 -13.51 9.76 -16.06
C LEU A 145 -12.33 10.21 -16.95
N SER A 146 -11.60 9.28 -17.58
CA SER A 146 -10.45 9.58 -18.44
C SER A 146 -10.57 8.89 -19.77
N ASP A 147 -10.43 9.66 -20.86
CA ASP A 147 -10.43 9.12 -22.24
C ASP A 147 -9.04 8.67 -22.69
N SER A 148 -7.99 8.98 -21.93
CA SER A 148 -6.60 8.66 -22.30
C SER A 148 -6.38 7.15 -22.32
N LEU A 149 -5.56 6.67 -23.27
CA LEU A 149 -4.97 5.34 -23.17
C LEU A 149 -4.17 5.28 -21.87
N ALA A 150 -4.38 4.23 -21.07
CA ALA A 150 -3.66 4.06 -19.83
C ALA A 150 -3.09 2.63 -19.68
N ALA A 151 -1.89 2.57 -19.15
CA ALA A 151 -1.15 1.37 -18.84
C ALA A 151 -0.20 1.67 -17.66
N GLY A 152 -0.03 0.71 -16.75
CA GLY A 152 0.90 0.83 -15.63
C GLY A 152 0.36 0.28 -14.33
N ALA A 153 1.27 -0.19 -13.47
CA ALA A 153 0.97 -0.67 -12.12
C ALA A 153 0.61 0.46 -11.14
N SER A 154 0.72 1.72 -11.57
CA SER A 154 0.67 2.88 -10.67
C SER A 154 -0.64 3.03 -9.89
N GLY A 155 -1.79 2.72 -10.50
CA GLY A 155 -3.07 2.71 -9.78
C GLY A 155 -3.07 1.74 -8.59
N ALA A 156 -2.54 0.53 -8.78
CA ALA A 156 -2.37 -0.45 -7.70
C ALA A 156 -1.32 0.01 -6.67
N ILE A 157 -0.22 0.63 -7.11
CA ILE A 157 0.83 1.17 -6.22
C ILE A 157 0.27 2.29 -5.34
N PHE A 158 -0.54 3.20 -5.89
CA PHE A 158 -1.26 4.19 -5.09
C PHE A 158 -2.24 3.52 -4.10
N GLY A 159 -2.84 2.39 -4.49
CA GLY A 159 -3.64 1.59 -3.58
C GLY A 159 -2.83 1.03 -2.41
N ILE A 160 -1.62 0.51 -2.67
CA ILE A 160 -0.70 0.07 -1.61
C ILE A 160 -0.32 1.25 -0.68
N ILE A 161 -0.08 2.43 -1.23
CA ILE A 161 0.20 3.65 -0.45
C ILE A 161 -0.99 4.00 0.44
N GLY A 162 -2.21 3.92 -0.09
CA GLY A 162 -3.45 4.13 0.68
C GLY A 162 -3.60 3.11 1.82
N ALA A 163 -3.32 1.84 1.56
CA ALA A 163 -3.38 0.79 2.58
C ALA A 163 -2.32 0.97 3.67
N LEU A 164 -1.10 1.37 3.31
CA LEU A 164 -0.07 1.74 4.29
C LEU A 164 -0.51 2.91 5.17
N ALA A 165 -1.13 3.94 4.60
CA ALA A 165 -1.68 5.04 5.39
C ALA A 165 -2.74 4.54 6.38
N ALA A 166 -3.66 3.67 5.94
CA ALA A 166 -4.65 3.04 6.80
C ALA A 166 -4.00 2.22 7.93
N PHE A 167 -3.00 1.39 7.60
CA PHE A 167 -2.26 0.60 8.59
C PHE A 167 -1.64 1.48 9.68
N PHE A 168 -0.92 2.54 9.30
CA PHE A 168 -0.27 3.43 10.27
C PHE A 168 -1.28 4.25 11.09
N LEU A 169 -2.43 4.62 10.51
CA LEU A 169 -3.51 5.28 11.25
C LEU A 169 -4.14 4.35 12.29
N ILE A 170 -4.41 3.10 11.93
CA ILE A 170 -4.98 2.09 12.83
C ILE A 170 -4.06 1.80 14.01
N HIS A 171 -2.75 1.75 13.76
CA HIS A 171 -1.76 1.38 14.77
C HIS A 171 -1.03 2.58 15.39
N ARG A 172 -1.48 3.82 15.15
CA ARG A 172 -0.78 5.06 15.56
C ARG A 172 -0.40 5.09 17.04
N GLU A 173 -1.31 4.64 17.91
CA GLU A 173 -1.08 4.65 19.37
C GLU A 173 0.00 3.64 19.78
N LYS A 174 -0.01 2.46 19.16
CA LYS A 174 0.97 1.39 19.43
C LYS A 174 2.35 1.68 18.86
N LEU A 175 2.40 2.41 17.73
CA LEU A 175 3.64 2.74 17.01
C LEU A 175 4.23 4.10 17.43
N GLY A 176 3.47 4.93 18.14
CA GLY A 176 3.93 6.20 18.70
C GLY A 176 4.53 7.15 17.65
N ALA A 177 5.64 7.83 18.04
CA ALA A 177 6.30 8.80 17.18
C ALA A 177 6.83 8.22 15.86
N TRP A 178 7.24 6.95 15.85
CA TRP A 178 7.71 6.28 14.62
C TRP A 178 6.57 6.14 13.61
N GLY A 179 5.40 5.65 14.03
CA GLY A 179 4.23 5.52 13.18
C GLY A 179 3.76 6.87 12.61
N SER A 180 3.76 7.92 13.46
CA SER A 180 3.39 9.28 13.04
C SER A 180 4.33 9.84 11.98
N ARG A 181 5.65 9.62 12.11
CA ARG A 181 6.64 10.04 11.10
C ARG A 181 6.43 9.29 9.77
N ARG A 182 6.18 7.97 9.83
CA ARG A 182 5.90 7.19 8.61
C ARG A 182 4.64 7.68 7.91
N LEU A 183 3.57 7.95 8.64
CA LEU A 183 2.34 8.50 8.09
C LEU A 183 2.56 9.87 7.42
N ALA A 184 3.33 10.76 8.04
CA ALA A 184 3.69 12.04 7.45
C ALA A 184 4.48 11.88 6.14
N ASN A 185 5.46 10.96 6.11
CA ASN A 185 6.22 10.66 4.89
C ASN A 185 5.33 10.11 3.77
N ILE A 186 4.38 9.23 4.10
CA ILE A 186 3.37 8.74 3.14
C ILE A 186 2.56 9.90 2.58
N GLY A 187 2.10 10.82 3.43
CA GLY A 187 1.40 12.03 3.00
C GLY A 187 2.22 12.88 2.02
N ILE A 188 3.50 13.10 2.31
CA ILE A 188 4.41 13.82 1.40
C ILE A 188 4.53 13.11 0.05
N VAL A 189 4.70 11.78 0.05
CA VAL A 189 4.79 10.98 -1.18
C VAL A 189 3.49 11.10 -2.00
N ILE A 190 2.32 11.02 -1.37
CA ILE A 190 1.03 11.18 -2.05
C ILE A 190 0.94 12.57 -2.69
N VAL A 191 1.15 13.63 -1.90
CA VAL A 191 1.02 15.01 -2.37
C VAL A 191 2.00 15.31 -3.50
N PHE A 192 3.28 14.93 -3.34
CA PHE A 192 4.29 15.14 -4.38
C PHE A 192 3.92 14.42 -5.69
N ASN A 193 3.53 13.14 -5.63
CA ASN A 193 3.19 12.37 -6.84
C ASN A 193 1.91 12.90 -7.51
N LEU A 194 0.90 13.33 -6.76
CA LEU A 194 -0.30 13.92 -7.33
C LEU A 194 -0.01 15.28 -7.99
N ILE A 195 0.75 16.16 -7.33
CA ILE A 195 1.16 17.45 -7.91
C ILE A 195 1.96 17.21 -9.20
N TRP A 196 2.94 16.30 -9.15
CA TRP A 196 3.71 15.94 -10.34
C TRP A 196 2.82 15.39 -11.44
N GLY A 197 1.91 14.48 -11.11
CA GLY A 197 0.98 13.90 -12.08
C GLY A 197 0.05 14.95 -12.71
N PHE A 198 -0.49 15.87 -11.92
CA PHE A 198 -1.31 16.97 -12.46
C PHE A 198 -0.52 17.97 -13.31
N SER A 199 0.80 18.07 -13.11
CA SER A 199 1.67 18.87 -13.97
C SER A 199 1.97 18.23 -15.33
N GLN A 200 1.57 16.97 -15.56
CA GLN A 200 1.80 16.19 -16.77
C GLN A 200 0.48 15.72 -17.42
N PRO A 201 -0.39 16.65 -17.84
CA PRO A 201 -1.70 16.28 -18.38
C PRO A 201 -1.56 15.41 -19.63
N GLY A 202 -2.36 14.34 -19.71
CA GLY A 202 -2.33 13.37 -20.80
C GLY A 202 -1.20 12.35 -20.78
N ARG A 203 -0.20 12.50 -19.89
CA ARG A 203 0.90 11.54 -19.70
C ARG A 203 0.73 10.68 -18.48
N ILE A 204 0.11 11.22 -17.43
CA ILE A 204 -0.10 10.54 -16.15
C ILE A 204 -1.60 10.48 -15.86
N ASP A 205 -2.10 9.28 -15.61
CA ASP A 205 -3.50 9.04 -15.28
C ASP A 205 -3.77 9.26 -13.79
N ASN A 206 -3.91 10.53 -13.41
CA ASN A 206 -4.20 10.88 -12.01
C ASN A 206 -5.55 10.36 -11.52
N VAL A 207 -6.50 10.12 -12.42
CA VAL A 207 -7.79 9.54 -12.05
C VAL A 207 -7.60 8.11 -11.57
N ALA A 208 -6.79 7.32 -12.27
CA ALA A 208 -6.43 5.98 -11.82
C ALA A 208 -5.67 6.02 -10.47
N HIS A 209 -4.76 6.98 -10.29
CA HIS A 209 -4.01 7.15 -9.04
C HIS A 209 -4.93 7.45 -7.85
N VAL A 210 -5.83 8.43 -7.99
CA VAL A 210 -6.78 8.80 -6.93
C VAL A 210 -7.75 7.65 -6.65
N GLY A 211 -8.31 7.02 -7.69
CA GLY A 211 -9.20 5.88 -7.55
C GLY A 211 -8.54 4.71 -6.82
N GLY A 212 -7.31 4.37 -7.21
CA GLY A 212 -6.51 3.35 -6.55
C GLY A 212 -6.19 3.68 -5.09
N LEU A 213 -5.75 4.93 -4.81
CA LEU A 213 -5.44 5.42 -3.47
C LEU A 213 -6.63 5.29 -2.51
N LEU A 214 -7.80 5.78 -2.93
CA LEU A 214 -9.02 5.74 -2.11
C LEU A 214 -9.50 4.31 -1.87
N ALA A 215 -9.52 3.49 -2.91
CA ALA A 215 -9.88 2.08 -2.79
C ALA A 215 -8.89 1.32 -1.90
N GLY A 216 -7.60 1.55 -2.09
CA GLY A 216 -6.55 0.93 -1.30
C GLY A 216 -6.60 1.35 0.18
N PHE A 217 -6.90 2.62 0.47
CA PHE A 217 -7.12 3.09 1.84
C PHE A 217 -8.32 2.38 2.48
N ALA A 218 -9.45 2.28 1.79
CA ALA A 218 -10.65 1.61 2.29
C ALA A 218 -10.41 0.10 2.50
N LEU A 219 -9.76 -0.56 1.53
CA LEU A 219 -9.39 -1.98 1.64
C LEU A 219 -8.39 -2.20 2.78
N GLY A 220 -7.33 -1.38 2.88
CA GLY A 220 -6.37 -1.43 3.97
C GLY A 220 -7.05 -1.24 5.33
N TRP A 221 -7.99 -0.30 5.43
CA TRP A 221 -8.75 -0.12 6.65
C TRP A 221 -9.57 -1.36 7.04
N ALA A 222 -10.18 -2.02 6.07
CA ALA A 222 -11.02 -3.21 6.29
C ALA A 222 -10.17 -4.48 6.54
N LEU A 223 -9.08 -4.65 5.80
CA LEU A 223 -8.27 -5.86 5.77
C LEU A 223 -7.10 -5.85 6.75
N ALA A 224 -6.58 -4.67 7.14
CA ALA A 224 -5.39 -4.57 7.97
C ALA A 224 -5.47 -5.46 9.22
N PRO A 225 -4.37 -6.12 9.61
CA PRO A 225 -4.32 -6.90 10.83
C PRO A 225 -4.67 -6.03 12.04
N ARG A 226 -5.38 -6.60 13.01
CA ARG A 226 -5.71 -5.97 14.30
C ARG A 226 -4.90 -6.67 15.37
N TYR A 227 -3.67 -6.21 15.56
CA TYR A 227 -2.75 -6.83 16.50
C TYR A 227 -3.12 -6.52 17.96
N GLU A 228 -3.34 -7.56 18.74
CA GLU A 228 -3.56 -7.51 20.18
C GLU A 228 -2.58 -8.43 20.89
N VAL A 229 -2.19 -8.08 22.13
CA VAL A 229 -1.40 -8.99 22.97
C VAL A 229 -2.37 -9.92 23.69
N ASP A 230 -2.23 -11.22 23.45
CA ASP A 230 -2.94 -12.24 24.22
C ASP A 230 -2.29 -12.28 25.63
N PRO A 231 -3.03 -11.92 26.70
CA PRO A 231 -2.46 -11.83 28.05
C PRO A 231 -2.08 -13.19 28.63
N VAL A 232 -2.67 -14.28 28.12
CA VAL A 232 -2.41 -15.65 28.61
C VAL A 232 -1.17 -16.23 27.92
N ARG A 233 -1.07 -16.05 26.59
CA ARG A 233 0.02 -16.61 25.79
C ARG A 233 1.21 -15.65 25.64
N MET A 234 1.06 -14.40 26.08
CA MET A 234 2.05 -13.32 25.90
C MET A 234 2.53 -13.19 24.44
N GLN A 235 1.62 -13.42 23.50
CA GLN A 235 1.88 -13.39 22.06
C GLN A 235 1.01 -12.35 21.36
N VAL A 236 1.56 -11.76 20.29
CA VAL A 236 0.80 -10.85 19.42
C VAL A 236 -0.08 -11.69 18.51
N VAL A 237 -1.40 -11.49 18.59
CA VAL A 237 -2.41 -12.19 17.79
C VAL A 237 -3.11 -11.20 16.87
N ASP A 238 -3.32 -11.58 15.62
CA ASP A 238 -4.16 -10.82 14.69
C ASP A 238 -5.63 -11.22 14.89
N ARG A 239 -6.45 -10.25 15.29
CA ARG A 239 -7.89 -10.42 15.49
C ARG A 239 -8.71 -10.23 14.20
N ASN A 240 -8.11 -9.72 13.13
CA ASN A 240 -8.80 -9.50 11.86
C ASN A 240 -8.44 -10.61 10.86
N ASN A 241 -8.92 -11.81 11.10
CA ASN A 241 -8.71 -12.96 10.22
C ASN A 241 -9.67 -12.98 9.01
N LEU A 242 -9.45 -13.90 8.07
CA LEU A 242 -10.24 -14.03 6.84
C LEU A 242 -11.76 -14.10 7.10
N GLY A 243 -12.19 -14.80 8.15
CA GLY A 243 -13.61 -14.90 8.51
C GLY A 243 -14.25 -13.56 8.86
N ARG A 244 -13.45 -12.54 9.21
CA ARG A 244 -13.95 -11.19 9.52
C ARG A 244 -13.91 -10.23 8.33
N TYR A 245 -12.90 -10.32 7.47
CA TYR A 245 -12.75 -9.36 6.38
C TYR A 245 -13.26 -9.88 5.01
N TRP A 246 -13.64 -11.16 4.85
CA TRP A 246 -14.20 -11.64 3.58
C TRP A 246 -15.43 -10.86 3.11
N PRO A 247 -16.34 -10.31 3.97
CA PRO A 247 -17.45 -9.51 3.48
C PRO A 247 -17.00 -8.23 2.79
N ALA A 248 -15.88 -7.62 3.24
CA ALA A 248 -15.31 -6.46 2.59
C ALA A 248 -14.79 -6.78 1.18
N LEU A 249 -14.17 -7.97 1.00
CA LEU A 249 -13.78 -8.45 -0.33
C LEU A 249 -15.00 -8.69 -1.24
N GLY A 250 -16.05 -9.29 -0.70
CA GLY A 250 -17.33 -9.48 -1.41
C GLY A 250 -17.96 -8.16 -1.83
N LEU A 251 -18.00 -7.18 -0.93
CA LEU A 251 -18.49 -5.83 -1.22
C LEU A 251 -17.63 -5.15 -2.30
N ALA A 252 -16.30 -5.23 -2.20
CA ALA A 252 -15.42 -4.66 -3.22
C ALA A 252 -15.66 -5.29 -4.60
N ALA A 253 -15.84 -6.61 -4.67
CA ALA A 253 -16.17 -7.29 -5.91
C ALA A 253 -17.53 -6.83 -6.49
N LEU A 254 -18.56 -6.71 -5.64
CA LEU A 254 -19.88 -6.20 -6.05
C LEU A 254 -19.80 -4.76 -6.56
N LEU A 255 -19.06 -3.89 -5.90
CA LEU A 255 -18.85 -2.50 -6.32
C LEU A 255 -18.09 -2.42 -7.64
N LEU A 256 -17.09 -3.27 -7.86
CA LEU A 256 -16.36 -3.35 -9.13
C LEU A 256 -17.28 -3.83 -10.27
N LEU A 257 -18.04 -4.89 -10.06
CA LEU A 257 -18.96 -5.42 -11.07
C LEU A 257 -20.08 -4.40 -11.38
N GLY A 258 -20.76 -3.90 -10.35
CA GLY A 258 -21.82 -2.90 -10.50
C GLY A 258 -21.32 -1.59 -11.09
N GLY A 259 -20.18 -1.09 -10.63
CA GLY A 259 -19.53 0.10 -11.15
C GLY A 259 -19.13 -0.06 -12.63
N THR A 260 -18.55 -1.20 -13.00
CA THR A 260 -18.20 -1.50 -14.39
C THR A 260 -19.45 -1.55 -15.28
N ALA A 261 -20.53 -2.20 -14.83
CA ALA A 261 -21.77 -2.24 -15.57
C ALA A 261 -22.39 -0.83 -15.75
N LEU A 262 -22.42 -0.04 -14.67
CA LEU A 262 -22.96 1.33 -14.69
C LEU A 262 -22.14 2.25 -15.62
N VAL A 263 -20.81 2.25 -15.48
CA VAL A 263 -19.92 3.04 -16.33
C VAL A 263 -20.04 2.61 -17.78
N THR A 264 -20.15 1.31 -18.06
CA THR A 264 -20.32 0.80 -19.43
C THR A 264 -21.66 1.27 -20.01
N ALA A 265 -22.76 1.21 -19.25
CA ALA A 265 -24.03 1.72 -19.70
C ALA A 265 -23.95 3.22 -20.07
N TYR A 266 -23.33 4.02 -19.21
CA TYR A 266 -23.08 5.43 -19.47
C TYR A 266 -22.19 5.64 -20.71
N GLN A 267 -21.06 4.94 -20.81
CA GLN A 267 -20.13 5.10 -21.94
C GLN A 267 -20.75 4.70 -23.28
N ARG A 268 -21.64 3.67 -23.30
CA ARG A 268 -22.34 3.24 -24.51
C ARG A 268 -23.32 4.28 -25.05
N THR A 269 -23.86 5.12 -24.20
CA THR A 269 -24.79 6.20 -24.59
C THR A 269 -24.08 7.53 -24.85
N SER A 270 -22.78 7.63 -24.53
CA SER A 270 -22.02 8.86 -24.70
C SER A 270 -21.80 9.20 -26.20
N PRO A 271 -21.86 10.48 -26.61
CA PRO A 271 -21.60 10.88 -27.98
C PRO A 271 -20.23 10.44 -28.50
N ARG A 272 -19.23 10.39 -27.61
CA ARG A 272 -17.85 9.98 -27.95
C ARG A 272 -17.75 8.51 -28.37
N SER A 273 -18.52 7.63 -27.73
CA SER A 273 -18.54 6.22 -28.09
C SER A 273 -19.19 5.97 -29.46
N HIS A 274 -20.11 6.83 -29.87
CA HIS A 274 -20.72 6.77 -31.20
C HIS A 274 -19.72 7.19 -32.29
N LEU A 275 -18.96 8.25 -32.07
CA LEU A 275 -17.91 8.68 -33.00
C LEU A 275 -16.86 7.60 -33.22
N TYR A 276 -16.36 6.99 -32.13
CA TYR A 276 -15.34 5.95 -32.22
C TYR A 276 -15.86 4.67 -32.91
N ARG A 277 -17.08 4.25 -32.60
CA ARG A 277 -17.71 3.11 -33.31
C ARG A 277 -17.88 3.38 -34.79
N GLY A 278 -18.21 4.62 -35.16
CA GLY A 278 -18.25 5.04 -36.54
C GLY A 278 -16.88 4.94 -37.22
N GLN A 279 -15.80 5.39 -36.58
CA GLN A 279 -14.43 5.26 -37.09
C GLN A 279 -14.01 3.79 -37.27
N LEU A 280 -14.26 2.94 -36.28
CA LEU A 280 -13.97 1.49 -36.38
C LEU A 280 -14.79 0.80 -37.48
N ALA A 281 -16.02 1.23 -37.73
CA ALA A 281 -16.84 0.67 -38.81
C ALA A 281 -16.23 1.05 -40.17
N VAL A 282 -15.85 2.32 -40.35
CA VAL A 282 -15.18 2.80 -41.57
C VAL A 282 -13.85 2.06 -41.82
N GLU A 283 -13.03 1.87 -40.77
CA GLU A 283 -11.78 1.13 -40.89
C GLU A 283 -11.99 -0.34 -41.27
N ARG A 284 -13.05 -0.98 -40.74
CA ARG A 284 -13.40 -2.39 -41.08
C ARG A 284 -13.93 -2.57 -42.52
N GLU A 285 -14.56 -1.55 -43.06
CA GLU A 285 -15.05 -1.58 -44.44
C GLU A 285 -13.95 -1.21 -45.47
N ALA A 286 -12.82 -0.64 -44.99
CA ALA A 286 -11.68 -0.29 -45.84
C ALA A 286 -10.69 -1.44 -46.09
N TRP A 287 -10.91 -2.63 -45.47
CA TRP A 287 -10.14 -3.85 -45.64
C TRP A 287 -11.03 -4.98 -46.24
#